data_c710ba4a05622a55eb12e8330137e5d9
#
_entry.id   c710ba4a05622a55eb12e8330137e5d9
#
_cell.length_a   1.000
_cell.length_b   1.000
_cell.length_c   1.000
_cell.angle_alpha   90.00
_cell.angle_beta   90.00
_cell.angle_gamma   90.00
#
_symmetry.space_group_name_H-M   'P 1'
#
loop_
_entity.id
_entity.type
_entity.pdbx_description
1 polymer ?
#
loop_
_entity_poly.entity_id
_entity_poly.type
_entity_poly.pdbx_seq_one_letter_code
_entity_poly.pdbx_strand_id
1 'polypeptide(L)'
;DKELALVRSQLVGFVFQQFHLLPKMTALENAELPLIYAGKRHLKERAKKEIEEVGLSERMFHHPNEMSGGQQQRVAIARSLVNEPPIIFADEPTGNLDSKSKAEIIAILKKLNDQGKTIVIVTHESEIAAFAKRIITMRDGQIISDKKVYAGVNIPRSGLAETENLVKGVLSKSDSAIKGGMKFFDYLKQAVAAMLSHKMRSLLSILGILIGVAAVITMLAIGQGAKASIEKQLSSLGSNLLIIRAGAPRSMGIALEAGTATRFTLIDAEEIKKLDAYVKDVSPSVRSRSQLVYGNKNWNTAVEGVGVSYAQLRACVPTIGRFFTEEEVRMRNKVALLGATVVKELFGAANPIGETIKINLMNFKVIGILPVKGSSGPMDQDDTVLIPVTTAMYRVFGKQYIDSIYVEATGPDTLDSAEEQISKLIVKQHRLVTKDQQNSFQIRNMSDIKKTLESTTQTMSLLLGAVAAISLLVGGIGIMNIMLVSVTERTREIGLRKAIGANNKDIMTQFLIEAVLMSFIGGLAGVLLGSGTSVLVSIVAGWSVQVSLFSVVLATVFSLIVGVIFGLWPAKQAAQLNPIEALRYE
;
A
#
# COMPACT_ATOMS: atom_id res chain seq x y z
N ASP A 1 -24.26 13.17 26.76
CA ASP A 1 -23.52 14.13 25.94
C ASP A 1 -24.29 14.64 24.72
N LYS A 2 -25.08 13.78 24.05
CA LYS A 2 -25.91 14.19 22.91
C LYS A 2 -27.02 15.16 23.32
N GLU A 3 -27.70 14.91 24.42
CA GLU A 3 -28.76 15.78 24.94
C GLU A 3 -28.20 17.14 25.34
N LEU A 4 -27.06 17.14 26.03
CA LEU A 4 -26.36 18.38 26.39
C LEU A 4 -25.89 19.15 25.16
N ALA A 5 -25.44 18.49 24.12
CA ALA A 5 -25.07 19.13 22.86
C ALA A 5 -26.29 19.80 22.17
N LEU A 6 -27.45 19.11 22.19
CA LEU A 6 -28.72 19.69 21.69
C LEU A 6 -29.17 20.91 22.49
N VAL A 7 -29.10 20.82 23.82
CA VAL A 7 -29.42 21.96 24.70
C VAL A 7 -28.52 23.17 24.38
N ARG A 8 -27.18 22.92 24.30
CA ARG A 8 -26.21 23.98 23.96
C ARG A 8 -26.44 24.56 22.57
N SER A 9 -26.86 23.75 21.58
CA SER A 9 -27.02 24.24 20.21
C SER A 9 -28.35 24.95 19.95
N GLN A 10 -29.42 24.60 20.67
CA GLN A 10 -30.77 25.07 20.35
C GLN A 10 -31.40 25.96 21.41
N LEU A 11 -31.06 25.77 22.69
CA LEU A 11 -31.70 26.50 23.79
C LEU A 11 -30.82 27.60 24.39
N VAL A 12 -29.49 27.52 24.16
CA VAL A 12 -28.56 28.43 24.81
C VAL A 12 -27.63 29.09 23.78
N GLY A 13 -27.58 30.40 23.81
CA GLY A 13 -26.54 31.18 23.11
C GLY A 13 -25.40 31.52 24.07
N PHE A 14 -24.16 31.36 23.65
CA PHE A 14 -22.98 31.69 24.45
C PHE A 14 -22.20 32.85 23.84
N VAL A 15 -21.90 33.85 24.66
CA VAL A 15 -21.03 34.98 24.37
C VAL A 15 -19.89 34.97 25.37
N PHE A 16 -18.67 34.74 24.91
CA PHE A 16 -17.47 34.60 25.75
C PHE A 16 -16.67 35.89 25.84
N GLN A 17 -15.90 36.06 26.90
CA GLN A 17 -15.02 37.21 27.12
C GLN A 17 -13.92 37.34 26.03
N GLN A 18 -13.34 36.25 25.60
CA GLN A 18 -12.26 36.21 24.58
C GLN A 18 -12.78 35.96 23.16
N PHE A 19 -14.04 36.30 22.84
CA PHE A 19 -14.70 36.13 21.54
C PHE A 19 -14.74 34.68 21.04
N HIS A 20 -13.65 33.94 21.15
CA HIS A 20 -13.46 32.55 20.68
C HIS A 20 -14.00 32.37 19.26
N LEU A 21 -13.52 33.17 18.33
CA LEU A 21 -13.79 33.01 16.92
C LEU A 21 -12.72 32.06 16.31
N LEU A 22 -13.13 31.29 15.33
CA LEU A 22 -12.20 30.47 14.58
C LEU A 22 -11.42 31.37 13.60
N PRO A 23 -10.09 31.51 13.75
CA PRO A 23 -9.32 32.53 13.04
C PRO A 23 -9.24 32.32 11.53
N LYS A 24 -9.50 31.08 11.07
CA LYS A 24 -9.48 30.70 9.66
C LYS A 24 -10.82 30.76 8.95
N MET A 25 -11.85 31.13 9.68
CA MET A 25 -13.20 31.27 9.16
C MET A 25 -13.54 32.76 9.13
N THR A 26 -14.28 33.17 8.12
CA THR A 26 -14.82 34.54 8.03
C THR A 26 -15.81 34.81 9.15
N ALA A 27 -16.21 36.07 9.35
CA ALA A 27 -17.23 36.45 10.30
C ALA A 27 -18.55 35.69 10.04
N LEU A 28 -18.96 35.59 8.77
CA LEU A 28 -20.16 34.85 8.37
C LEU A 28 -20.04 33.36 8.67
N GLU A 29 -18.92 32.73 8.29
CA GLU A 29 -18.69 31.30 8.56
C GLU A 29 -18.64 30.98 10.07
N ASN A 30 -18.09 31.88 10.90
CA ASN A 30 -18.16 31.79 12.36
C ASN A 30 -19.60 31.85 12.89
N ALA A 31 -20.42 32.74 12.34
CA ALA A 31 -21.83 32.83 12.72
C ALA A 31 -22.67 31.64 12.25
N GLU A 32 -22.32 31.00 11.12
CA GLU A 32 -22.99 29.80 10.60
C GLU A 32 -22.74 28.51 11.43
N LEU A 33 -21.67 28.43 12.22
CA LEU A 33 -21.26 27.23 12.93
C LEU A 33 -22.38 26.56 13.75
N PRO A 34 -23.16 27.24 14.57
CA PRO A 34 -24.24 26.62 15.33
C PRO A 34 -25.34 26.02 14.44
N LEU A 35 -25.63 26.61 13.26
CA LEU A 35 -26.57 26.05 12.28
C LEU A 35 -26.06 24.72 11.69
N ILE A 36 -24.75 24.63 11.44
CA ILE A 36 -24.13 23.45 10.92
C ILE A 36 -24.28 22.28 11.91
N TYR A 37 -23.98 22.53 13.20
CA TYR A 37 -24.10 21.51 14.24
C TYR A 37 -25.54 21.15 14.59
N ALA A 38 -26.46 22.11 14.45
CA ALA A 38 -27.89 21.87 14.62
C ALA A 38 -28.56 21.19 13.40
N GLY A 39 -27.82 20.94 12.31
CA GLY A 39 -28.35 20.37 11.07
C GLY A 39 -29.25 21.30 10.26
N LYS A 40 -29.27 22.60 10.59
CA LYS A 40 -30.13 23.64 10.01
C LYS A 40 -29.44 24.47 8.91
N ARG A 41 -28.52 23.85 8.17
CA ARG A 41 -27.69 24.52 7.15
C ARG A 41 -28.50 25.23 6.04
N HIS A 42 -29.73 24.79 5.81
CA HIS A 42 -30.63 25.43 4.86
C HIS A 42 -31.02 26.88 5.29
N LEU A 43 -30.75 27.23 6.55
CA LEU A 43 -31.02 28.55 7.11
C LEU A 43 -29.78 29.47 7.10
N LYS A 44 -28.86 29.33 6.17
CA LYS A 44 -27.64 30.14 6.05
C LYS A 44 -27.92 31.63 5.95
N GLU A 45 -28.99 32.04 5.27
CA GLU A 45 -29.42 33.43 5.16
C GLU A 45 -29.70 34.06 6.53
N ARG A 46 -30.03 33.23 7.54
CA ARG A 46 -30.19 33.72 8.91
C ARG A 46 -28.86 34.19 9.50
N ALA A 47 -27.76 33.48 9.30
CA ALA A 47 -26.46 33.91 9.79
C ALA A 47 -26.03 35.23 9.15
N LYS A 48 -26.35 35.44 7.88
CA LYS A 48 -26.13 36.72 7.19
C LYS A 48 -26.96 37.84 7.84
N LYS A 49 -28.25 37.57 8.09
CA LYS A 49 -29.15 38.54 8.74
C LYS A 49 -28.65 38.94 10.15
N GLU A 50 -28.22 37.95 10.97
CA GLU A 50 -27.69 38.23 12.30
C GLU A 50 -26.39 39.07 12.25
N ILE A 51 -25.51 38.84 11.25
CA ILE A 51 -24.33 39.68 11.02
C ILE A 51 -24.72 41.11 10.61
N GLU A 52 -25.74 41.26 9.79
CA GLU A 52 -26.28 42.58 9.40
C GLU A 52 -26.91 43.29 10.59
N GLU A 53 -27.68 42.59 11.46
CA GLU A 53 -28.33 43.17 12.65
C GLU A 53 -27.33 43.67 13.70
N VAL A 54 -26.13 43.06 13.78
CA VAL A 54 -25.06 43.57 14.65
C VAL A 54 -24.17 44.63 13.96
N GLY A 55 -24.58 45.13 12.78
CA GLY A 55 -23.90 46.21 12.05
C GLY A 55 -22.57 45.84 11.41
N LEU A 56 -22.46 44.62 10.89
CA LEU A 56 -21.22 44.08 10.27
C LEU A 56 -21.40 43.66 8.79
N SER A 57 -22.36 44.23 8.07
CA SER A 57 -22.66 43.91 6.67
C SER A 57 -21.43 43.98 5.77
N GLU A 58 -20.62 45.04 5.89
CA GLU A 58 -19.43 45.25 5.08
C GLU A 58 -18.24 44.37 5.51
N ARG A 59 -18.31 43.73 6.68
CA ARG A 59 -17.24 42.95 7.29
C ARG A 59 -17.52 41.44 7.35
N MET A 60 -18.61 40.98 6.75
CA MET A 60 -19.07 39.59 6.86
C MET A 60 -18.07 38.57 6.29
N PHE A 61 -17.24 38.96 5.33
CA PHE A 61 -16.23 38.11 4.70
C PHE A 61 -14.81 38.32 5.26
N HIS A 62 -14.62 39.18 6.25
CA HIS A 62 -13.33 39.38 6.91
C HIS A 62 -13.05 38.27 7.91
N HIS A 63 -11.78 37.99 8.09
CA HIS A 63 -11.31 37.06 9.12
C HIS A 63 -11.15 37.78 10.47
N PRO A 64 -11.19 37.05 11.61
CA PRO A 64 -11.05 37.64 12.93
C PRO A 64 -9.82 38.53 13.13
N ASN A 65 -8.68 38.16 12.52
CA ASN A 65 -7.45 38.96 12.58
C ASN A 65 -7.50 40.28 11.82
N GLU A 66 -8.52 40.50 10.99
CA GLU A 66 -8.76 41.73 10.23
C GLU A 66 -9.82 42.63 10.91
N MET A 67 -10.29 42.24 12.12
CA MET A 67 -11.40 42.88 12.84
C MET A 67 -10.94 43.40 14.20
N SER A 68 -11.51 44.55 14.62
CA SER A 68 -11.31 45.05 15.97
C SER A 68 -11.97 44.16 17.03
N GLY A 69 -11.57 44.25 18.30
CA GLY A 69 -12.16 43.48 19.40
C GLY A 69 -13.68 43.66 19.51
N GLY A 70 -14.20 44.90 19.38
CA GLY A 70 -15.63 45.16 19.36
C GLY A 70 -16.36 44.53 18.16
N GLN A 71 -15.72 44.50 16.99
CA GLN A 71 -16.27 43.80 15.82
C GLN A 71 -16.28 42.27 16.02
N GLN A 72 -15.21 41.70 16.56
CA GLN A 72 -15.16 40.27 16.90
C GLN A 72 -16.23 39.88 17.92
N GLN A 73 -16.48 40.72 18.94
CA GLN A 73 -17.53 40.46 19.92
C GLN A 73 -18.91 40.51 19.28
N ARG A 74 -19.15 41.44 18.36
CA ARG A 74 -20.41 41.48 17.60
C ARG A 74 -20.61 40.22 16.75
N VAL A 75 -19.56 39.67 16.14
CA VAL A 75 -19.63 38.34 15.47
C VAL A 75 -19.96 37.22 16.45
N ALA A 76 -19.39 37.24 17.66
CA ALA A 76 -19.69 36.24 18.70
C ALA A 76 -21.17 36.35 19.17
N ILE A 77 -21.72 37.57 19.26
CA ILE A 77 -23.13 37.77 19.55
C ILE A 77 -23.99 37.24 18.39
N ALA A 78 -23.72 37.61 17.14
CA ALA A 78 -24.45 37.07 15.97
C ALA A 78 -24.43 35.54 15.94
N ARG A 79 -23.26 34.92 16.21
CA ARG A 79 -23.12 33.46 16.35
C ARG A 79 -24.04 32.90 17.42
N SER A 80 -24.17 33.57 18.56
CA SER A 80 -25.02 33.11 19.66
C SER A 80 -26.54 33.19 19.33
N LEU A 81 -26.94 34.07 18.41
CA LEU A 81 -28.33 34.31 18.04
C LEU A 81 -28.89 33.44 16.93
N VAL A 82 -28.03 32.91 16.09
CA VAL A 82 -28.41 32.29 14.81
C VAL A 82 -29.39 31.12 14.92
N ASN A 83 -29.41 30.41 16.05
CA ASN A 83 -30.36 29.33 16.36
C ASN A 83 -31.62 29.82 17.09
N GLU A 84 -31.77 31.13 17.28
CA GLU A 84 -32.86 31.77 18.04
C GLU A 84 -33.01 31.21 19.46
N PRO A 85 -31.95 31.16 20.27
CA PRO A 85 -32.04 30.60 21.59
C PRO A 85 -32.92 31.47 22.47
N PRO A 86 -33.72 30.89 23.40
CA PRO A 86 -34.49 31.64 24.37
C PRO A 86 -33.62 32.27 25.47
N ILE A 87 -32.41 31.71 25.71
CA ILE A 87 -31.49 32.17 26.75
C ILE A 87 -30.12 32.45 26.15
N ILE A 88 -29.51 33.57 26.52
CA ILE A 88 -28.14 33.95 26.16
C ILE A 88 -27.33 34.09 27.45
N PHE A 89 -26.24 33.34 27.54
CA PHE A 89 -25.23 33.52 28.59
C PHE A 89 -24.08 34.34 28.03
N ALA A 90 -23.78 35.45 28.70
CA ALA A 90 -22.69 36.35 28.36
C ALA A 90 -21.70 36.43 29.54
N ASP A 91 -20.51 35.84 29.34
CA ASP A 91 -19.45 35.83 30.33
C ASP A 91 -18.48 36.98 30.02
N GLU A 92 -18.49 38.00 30.87
CA GLU A 92 -17.72 39.25 30.73
C GLU A 92 -17.73 39.84 29.30
N PRO A 93 -18.90 40.06 28.69
CA PRO A 93 -18.98 40.36 27.25
C PRO A 93 -18.32 41.69 26.85
N THR A 94 -17.84 42.46 27.80
CA THR A 94 -17.22 43.78 27.63
C THR A 94 -15.78 43.85 28.16
N GLY A 95 -15.27 42.79 28.81
CA GLY A 95 -14.02 42.82 29.55
C GLY A 95 -12.77 43.19 28.72
N ASN A 96 -12.75 42.87 27.45
CA ASN A 96 -11.61 43.12 26.54
C ASN A 96 -11.88 44.27 25.53
N LEU A 97 -12.80 45.20 25.84
CA LEU A 97 -13.23 46.22 24.89
C LEU A 97 -12.94 47.65 25.38
N ASP A 98 -12.73 48.55 24.44
CA ASP A 98 -12.70 49.99 24.71
C ASP A 98 -14.09 50.53 25.11
N SER A 99 -14.13 51.71 25.75
CA SER A 99 -15.37 52.29 26.31
C SER A 99 -16.47 52.48 25.27
N LYS A 100 -16.14 52.81 24.03
CA LYS A 100 -17.12 52.99 22.95
C LYS A 100 -17.72 51.64 22.54
N SER A 101 -16.87 50.63 22.30
CA SER A 101 -17.32 49.26 21.97
C SER A 101 -18.12 48.63 23.12
N LYS A 102 -17.75 48.88 24.41
CA LYS A 102 -18.55 48.47 25.58
C LYS A 102 -20.00 48.99 25.50
N ALA A 103 -20.17 50.29 25.25
CA ALA A 103 -21.49 50.89 25.15
C ALA A 103 -22.32 50.29 23.99
N GLU A 104 -21.70 50.04 22.84
CA GLU A 104 -22.35 49.43 21.69
C GLU A 104 -22.82 47.98 22.00
N ILE A 105 -21.98 47.15 22.64
CA ILE A 105 -22.34 45.79 23.03
C ILE A 105 -23.50 45.77 24.03
N ILE A 106 -23.47 46.63 25.07
CA ILE A 106 -24.55 46.71 26.05
C ILE A 106 -25.85 47.14 25.39
N ALA A 107 -25.81 48.10 24.44
CA ALA A 107 -26.99 48.52 23.68
C ALA A 107 -27.60 47.37 22.87
N ILE A 108 -26.76 46.54 22.23
CA ILE A 108 -27.21 45.32 21.51
C ILE A 108 -27.89 44.34 22.49
N LEU A 109 -27.24 44.02 23.62
CA LEU A 109 -27.80 43.09 24.61
C LEU A 109 -29.12 43.60 25.19
N LYS A 110 -29.22 44.91 25.47
CA LYS A 110 -30.46 45.53 25.94
C LYS A 110 -31.59 45.44 24.90
N LYS A 111 -31.30 45.75 23.64
CA LYS A 111 -32.26 45.60 22.52
C LYS A 111 -32.79 44.17 22.44
N LEU A 112 -31.90 43.15 22.55
CA LEU A 112 -32.29 41.74 22.53
C LEU A 112 -33.18 41.37 23.72
N ASN A 113 -32.90 41.90 24.92
CA ASN A 113 -33.75 41.68 26.07
C ASN A 113 -35.14 42.33 25.92
N ASP A 114 -35.21 43.51 25.34
CA ASP A 114 -36.47 44.20 25.05
C ASP A 114 -37.31 43.46 23.99
N GLN A 115 -36.65 42.70 23.11
CA GLN A 115 -37.26 41.75 22.17
C GLN A 115 -37.73 40.43 22.80
N GLY A 116 -37.62 40.28 24.14
CA GLY A 116 -38.11 39.11 24.88
C GLY A 116 -37.07 38.01 25.13
N LYS A 117 -35.80 38.20 24.76
CA LYS A 117 -34.74 37.22 25.08
C LYS A 117 -34.34 37.31 26.55
N THR A 118 -34.12 36.16 27.19
CA THR A 118 -33.54 36.12 28.53
C THR A 118 -32.02 36.21 28.43
N ILE A 119 -31.42 37.19 29.06
CA ILE A 119 -29.98 37.42 29.03
C ILE A 119 -29.43 37.28 30.46
N VAL A 120 -28.45 36.42 30.63
CA VAL A 120 -27.70 36.22 31.88
C VAL A 120 -26.26 36.70 31.65
N ILE A 121 -25.89 37.82 32.30
CA ILE A 121 -24.55 38.39 32.20
C ILE A 121 -23.78 38.05 33.48
N VAL A 122 -22.62 37.46 33.33
CA VAL A 122 -21.62 37.29 34.39
C VAL A 122 -20.62 38.44 34.24
N THR A 123 -20.44 39.23 35.27
CA THR A 123 -19.51 40.38 35.24
C THR A 123 -19.03 40.76 36.64
N HIS A 124 -17.83 41.26 36.74
CA HIS A 124 -17.29 41.88 37.93
C HIS A 124 -17.39 43.41 37.89
N GLU A 125 -17.82 43.99 36.77
CA GLU A 125 -18.00 45.45 36.58
C GLU A 125 -19.38 45.87 37.09
N SER A 126 -19.41 46.70 38.17
CA SER A 126 -20.65 47.21 38.73
C SER A 126 -21.46 48.09 37.78
N GLU A 127 -20.79 48.79 36.88
CA GLU A 127 -21.41 49.63 35.84
C GLU A 127 -22.24 48.77 34.87
N ILE A 128 -21.72 47.62 34.48
CA ILE A 128 -22.41 46.68 33.59
C ILE A 128 -23.61 46.04 34.32
N ALA A 129 -23.41 45.64 35.59
CA ALA A 129 -24.46 45.07 36.41
C ALA A 129 -25.67 45.99 36.58
N ALA A 130 -25.43 47.32 36.63
CA ALA A 130 -26.48 48.32 36.78
C ALA A 130 -27.48 48.38 35.60
N PHE A 131 -27.13 47.86 34.42
CA PHE A 131 -28.05 47.74 33.27
C PHE A 131 -29.03 46.57 33.39
N ALA A 132 -28.80 45.63 34.33
CA ALA A 132 -29.63 44.45 34.48
C ALA A 132 -30.90 44.72 35.29
N LYS A 133 -32.01 44.06 34.96
CA LYS A 133 -33.29 44.13 35.69
C LYS A 133 -33.24 43.44 37.05
N ARG A 134 -32.32 42.47 37.24
CA ARG A 134 -32.08 41.71 38.47
C ARG A 134 -30.59 41.50 38.65
N ILE A 135 -30.06 41.75 39.82
CA ILE A 135 -28.65 41.60 40.16
C ILE A 135 -28.52 40.56 41.26
N ILE A 136 -27.84 39.47 40.97
CA ILE A 136 -27.49 38.40 41.94
C ILE A 136 -26.00 38.54 42.25
N THR A 137 -25.67 38.90 43.49
CA THR A 137 -24.27 39.03 43.92
C THR A 137 -23.83 37.72 44.56
N MET A 138 -22.74 37.19 44.04
CA MET A 138 -22.15 35.93 44.52
C MET A 138 -20.75 36.19 45.11
N ARG A 139 -20.39 35.47 46.17
CA ARG A 139 -19.04 35.41 46.74
C ARG A 139 -18.76 34.00 47.24
N ASP A 140 -17.59 33.48 46.91
CA ASP A 140 -17.15 32.15 47.29
C ASP A 140 -18.18 31.04 46.99
N GLY A 141 -18.88 31.16 45.84
CA GLY A 141 -19.89 30.21 45.38
C GLY A 141 -21.27 30.37 46.06
N GLN A 142 -21.45 31.34 46.99
CA GLN A 142 -22.69 31.58 47.71
C GLN A 142 -23.37 32.86 47.26
N ILE A 143 -24.69 32.86 47.20
CA ILE A 143 -25.48 34.06 46.90
C ILE A 143 -25.55 34.96 48.14
N ILE A 144 -24.97 36.16 48.07
CA ILE A 144 -24.97 37.15 49.14
C ILE A 144 -26.18 38.08 49.05
N SER A 145 -26.55 38.48 47.85
CA SER A 145 -27.71 39.37 47.66
C SER A 145 -28.42 39.08 46.33
N ASP A 146 -29.72 39.29 46.32
CA ASP A 146 -30.59 39.18 45.15
C ASP A 146 -31.48 40.44 45.10
N LYS A 147 -31.15 41.38 44.21
CA LYS A 147 -31.81 42.69 44.11
C LYS A 147 -32.53 42.83 42.77
N LYS A 148 -33.84 43.16 42.81
CA LYS A 148 -34.57 43.58 41.62
C LYS A 148 -34.40 45.09 41.47
N VAL A 149 -33.81 45.53 40.36
CA VAL A 149 -33.52 46.99 40.10
C VAL A 149 -34.76 47.71 39.62
N TYR A 150 -35.70 47.04 38.98
CA TYR A 150 -36.96 47.60 38.52
C TYR A 150 -38.15 46.94 39.23
N ALA A 151 -38.86 47.67 40.13
CA ALA A 151 -40.09 47.23 40.73
C ALA A 151 -41.23 47.39 39.71
N GLY A 152 -41.69 46.28 39.11
CA GLY A 152 -42.84 46.32 38.21
C GLY A 152 -42.89 45.22 37.10
N VAL A 153 -41.88 44.39 36.94
CA VAL A 153 -41.97 43.29 35.97
C VAL A 153 -42.58 42.10 36.66
N ASN A 154 -43.89 41.94 36.56
CA ASN A 154 -44.56 40.66 36.84
C ASN A 154 -44.13 39.66 35.81
N ILE A 155 -43.22 38.73 36.17
CA ILE A 155 -42.88 37.59 35.34
C ILE A 155 -44.09 36.66 35.39
N PRO A 156 -44.82 36.46 34.29
CA PRO A 156 -45.94 35.53 34.28
C PRO A 156 -45.41 34.13 34.63
N ARG A 157 -45.99 33.49 35.68
CA ARG A 157 -45.68 32.09 36.00
C ARG A 157 -46.04 31.09 34.90
N SER A 158 -46.71 31.53 33.82
CA SER A 158 -47.03 30.76 32.64
C SER A 158 -45.79 30.33 31.84
N GLY A 159 -44.66 31.01 31.97
CA GLY A 159 -43.43 30.66 31.22
C GLY A 159 -42.74 29.35 31.65
N LEU A 160 -43.02 28.82 32.85
CA LEU A 160 -42.41 27.55 33.30
C LEU A 160 -42.95 26.35 32.51
N ALA A 161 -44.26 26.31 32.26
CA ALA A 161 -44.89 25.22 31.49
C ALA A 161 -44.52 25.29 29.98
N GLU A 162 -44.37 26.50 29.41
CA GLU A 162 -43.91 26.72 28.04
C GLU A 162 -42.43 26.32 27.90
N THR A 163 -41.58 26.64 28.87
CA THR A 163 -40.16 26.29 28.85
C THR A 163 -39.98 24.77 29.00
N GLU A 164 -40.78 24.13 29.87
CA GLU A 164 -40.76 22.66 30.04
C GLU A 164 -41.22 21.93 28.76
N ASN A 165 -42.23 22.47 28.06
CA ASN A 165 -42.71 21.98 26.80
C ASN A 165 -41.70 22.20 25.66
N LEU A 166 -40.98 23.34 25.65
CA LEU A 166 -39.90 23.60 24.72
C LEU A 166 -38.72 22.62 24.91
N VAL A 167 -38.30 22.40 26.16
CA VAL A 167 -37.24 21.42 26.48
C VAL A 167 -37.66 20.01 26.09
N LYS A 168 -38.87 19.59 26.48
CA LYS A 168 -39.42 18.30 26.09
C LYS A 168 -39.56 18.17 24.55
N GLY A 169 -39.99 19.24 23.86
CA GLY A 169 -40.11 19.27 22.41
C GLY A 169 -38.76 19.20 21.67
N VAL A 170 -37.68 19.74 22.23
CA VAL A 170 -36.32 19.64 21.69
C VAL A 170 -35.75 18.27 21.97
N LEU A 171 -35.96 17.70 23.14
CA LEU A 171 -35.49 16.36 23.50
C LEU A 171 -36.25 15.25 22.75
N SER A 172 -37.58 15.41 22.55
CA SER A 172 -38.37 14.41 21.79
C SER A 172 -38.07 14.38 20.28
N LYS A 173 -37.58 15.50 19.72
CA LYS A 173 -37.12 15.57 18.34
C LYS A 173 -35.66 15.06 18.15
N SER A 174 -35.06 14.53 19.21
CA SER A 174 -33.63 14.15 19.21
C SER A 174 -33.26 13.14 18.11
N ASP A 175 -34.12 12.18 17.80
CA ASP A 175 -33.83 11.14 16.80
C ASP A 175 -33.97 11.61 15.34
N SER A 176 -34.83 12.60 15.09
CA SER A 176 -35.01 13.16 13.73
C SER A 176 -34.08 14.34 13.44
N ALA A 177 -33.71 15.13 14.45
CA ALA A 177 -32.78 16.26 14.31
C ALA A 177 -31.31 15.78 14.12
N ILE A 178 -30.97 14.55 14.56
CA ILE A 178 -29.62 13.97 14.46
C ILE A 178 -29.26 13.56 13.02
N LYS A 179 -30.22 13.48 12.09
CA LYS A 179 -29.95 13.21 10.66
C LYS A 179 -29.29 14.38 9.91
N GLY A 180 -29.15 15.54 10.55
CA GLY A 180 -28.65 16.77 9.94
C GLY A 180 -27.20 17.18 10.30
N GLY A 181 -26.35 16.27 10.79
CA GLY A 181 -24.94 16.56 11.09
C GLY A 181 -24.14 17.07 9.89
N MET A 182 -22.89 17.47 10.12
CA MET A 182 -21.98 17.93 9.07
C MET A 182 -21.95 16.95 7.91
N LYS A 183 -22.05 17.45 6.66
CA LYS A 183 -21.91 16.60 5.47
C LYS A 183 -20.45 16.23 5.25
N PHE A 184 -20.19 15.11 4.62
CA PHE A 184 -18.83 14.61 4.32
C PHE A 184 -17.94 15.70 3.68
N PHE A 185 -18.49 16.49 2.77
CA PHE A 185 -17.75 17.56 2.11
C PHE A 185 -17.28 18.69 3.07
N ASP A 186 -17.99 18.91 4.17
CA ASP A 186 -17.61 19.95 5.15
C ASP A 186 -16.42 19.48 5.97
N TYR A 187 -16.43 18.20 6.36
CA TYR A 187 -15.28 17.60 7.02
C TYR A 187 -14.06 17.61 6.10
N LEU A 188 -14.24 17.28 4.81
CA LEU A 188 -13.17 17.29 3.83
C LEU A 188 -12.58 18.70 3.63
N LYS A 189 -13.44 19.75 3.49
CA LYS A 189 -13.01 21.15 3.38
C LYS A 189 -12.20 21.56 4.61
N GLN A 190 -12.67 21.21 5.81
CA GLN A 190 -11.97 21.52 7.06
C GLN A 190 -10.65 20.75 7.18
N ALA A 191 -10.60 19.47 6.79
CA ALA A 191 -9.38 18.67 6.79
C ALA A 191 -8.31 19.27 5.86
N VAL A 192 -8.69 19.64 4.63
CA VAL A 192 -7.79 20.31 3.67
C VAL A 192 -7.28 21.64 4.22
N ALA A 193 -8.17 22.48 4.77
CA ALA A 193 -7.79 23.76 5.37
C ALA A 193 -6.83 23.57 6.56
N ALA A 194 -7.03 22.53 7.37
CA ALA A 194 -6.15 22.18 8.47
C ALA A 194 -4.76 21.77 8.00
N MET A 195 -4.69 20.91 6.96
CA MET A 195 -3.43 20.48 6.36
C MET A 195 -2.63 21.65 5.77
N LEU A 196 -3.29 22.53 5.04
CA LEU A 196 -2.65 23.71 4.42
C LEU A 196 -2.15 24.73 5.46
N SER A 197 -2.72 24.73 6.67
CA SER A 197 -2.35 25.64 7.74
C SER A 197 -1.04 25.27 8.44
N HIS A 198 -0.71 23.98 8.51
CA HIS A 198 0.48 23.46 9.17
C HIS A 198 1.30 22.61 8.18
N LYS A 199 1.74 23.27 7.08
CA LYS A 199 2.38 22.61 5.92
C LYS A 199 3.51 21.67 6.30
N MET A 200 4.44 22.11 7.18
CA MET A 200 5.60 21.28 7.58
C MET A 200 5.19 20.02 8.33
N ARG A 201 4.17 20.12 9.19
CA ARG A 201 3.66 18.99 9.95
C ARG A 201 2.96 17.97 9.03
N SER A 202 2.07 18.47 8.18
CA SER A 202 1.36 17.62 7.21
C SER A 202 2.34 16.92 6.27
N LEU A 203 3.37 17.62 5.81
CA LEU A 203 4.42 17.07 4.96
C LEU A 203 5.20 15.96 5.67
N LEU A 204 5.58 16.13 6.93
CA LEU A 204 6.28 15.10 7.71
C LEU A 204 5.42 13.85 7.93
N SER A 205 4.09 14.04 8.20
CA SER A 205 3.16 12.92 8.33
C SER A 205 3.03 12.14 7.02
N ILE A 206 2.83 12.87 5.91
CA ILE A 206 2.70 12.31 4.57
C ILE A 206 3.99 11.58 4.16
N LEU A 207 5.17 12.14 4.50
CA LEU A 207 6.47 11.56 4.18
C LEU A 207 6.66 10.16 4.80
N GLY A 208 6.24 9.96 6.04
CA GLY A 208 6.32 8.65 6.69
C GLY A 208 5.52 7.56 5.95
N ILE A 209 4.30 7.88 5.54
CA ILE A 209 3.47 6.95 4.76
C ILE A 209 4.01 6.79 3.34
N LEU A 210 4.41 7.88 2.71
CA LEU A 210 4.98 7.88 1.36
C LEU A 210 6.17 6.90 1.28
N ILE A 211 7.12 6.99 2.21
CA ILE A 211 8.28 6.09 2.25
C ILE A 211 7.83 4.65 2.52
N GLY A 212 6.90 4.45 3.47
CA GLY A 212 6.37 3.13 3.78
C GLY A 212 5.70 2.47 2.58
N VAL A 213 4.80 3.17 1.89
CA VAL A 213 4.10 2.66 0.70
C VAL A 213 5.05 2.46 -0.48
N ALA A 214 6.00 3.39 -0.70
CA ALA A 214 7.00 3.24 -1.76
C ALA A 214 7.87 2.00 -1.53
N ALA A 215 8.29 1.75 -0.29
CA ALA A 215 9.03 0.54 0.05
C ALA A 215 8.22 -0.73 -0.20
N VAL A 216 6.94 -0.77 0.21
CA VAL A 216 6.02 -1.90 -0.04
C VAL A 216 5.94 -2.21 -1.54
N ILE A 217 5.67 -1.19 -2.37
CA ILE A 217 5.50 -1.37 -3.82
C ILE A 217 6.79 -1.84 -4.45
N THR A 218 7.92 -1.20 -4.13
CA THR A 218 9.23 -1.57 -4.69
C THR A 218 9.60 -3.02 -4.31
N MET A 219 9.40 -3.41 -3.05
CA MET A 219 9.73 -4.77 -2.59
C MET A 219 8.83 -5.83 -3.25
N LEU A 220 7.52 -5.58 -3.34
CA LEU A 220 6.60 -6.49 -4.01
C LEU A 220 6.90 -6.59 -5.52
N ALA A 221 7.25 -5.48 -6.16
CA ALA A 221 7.58 -5.44 -7.58
C ALA A 221 8.89 -6.22 -7.89
N ILE A 222 9.91 -6.12 -7.03
CA ILE A 222 11.14 -6.90 -7.13
C ILE A 222 10.84 -8.40 -6.91
N GLY A 223 10.06 -8.74 -5.89
CA GLY A 223 9.68 -10.12 -5.60
C GLY A 223 8.93 -10.79 -6.75
N GLN A 224 7.97 -10.09 -7.35
CA GLN A 224 7.21 -10.59 -8.51
C GLN A 224 8.08 -10.68 -9.77
N GLY A 225 8.95 -9.71 -9.99
CA GLY A 225 9.90 -9.73 -11.10
C GLY A 225 10.90 -10.89 -11.01
N ALA A 226 11.42 -11.14 -9.81
CA ALA A 226 12.30 -12.29 -9.56
C ALA A 226 11.57 -13.61 -9.83
N LYS A 227 10.32 -13.76 -9.34
CA LYS A 227 9.49 -14.94 -9.61
C LYS A 227 9.28 -15.16 -11.10
N ALA A 228 8.87 -14.12 -11.84
CA ALA A 228 8.66 -14.21 -13.28
C ALA A 228 9.95 -14.55 -14.05
N SER A 229 11.09 -14.02 -13.62
CA SER A 229 12.40 -14.35 -14.21
C SER A 229 12.77 -15.83 -13.98
N ILE A 230 12.57 -16.33 -12.77
CA ILE A 230 12.80 -17.74 -12.43
C ILE A 230 11.86 -18.65 -13.23
N GLU A 231 10.58 -18.33 -13.30
CA GLU A 231 9.60 -19.09 -14.09
C GLU A 231 9.98 -19.14 -15.57
N LYS A 232 10.44 -18.02 -16.14
CA LYS A 232 10.92 -17.96 -17.52
C LYS A 232 12.15 -18.83 -17.74
N GLN A 233 13.11 -18.80 -16.82
CA GLN A 233 14.31 -19.65 -16.90
C GLN A 233 13.95 -21.14 -16.77
N LEU A 234 13.05 -21.48 -15.85
CA LEU A 234 12.62 -22.87 -15.65
C LEU A 234 11.81 -23.43 -16.82
N SER A 235 10.95 -22.60 -17.43
CA SER A 235 10.19 -23.02 -18.62
C SER A 235 11.09 -23.37 -19.80
N SER A 236 12.26 -22.73 -19.92
CA SER A 236 13.26 -23.04 -20.93
C SER A 236 14.02 -24.36 -20.69
N LEU A 237 13.93 -24.92 -19.46
CA LEU A 237 14.60 -26.17 -19.10
C LEU A 237 13.72 -27.42 -19.32
N GLY A 238 12.42 -27.28 -19.58
CA GLY A 238 11.45 -28.37 -19.67
C GLY A 238 10.73 -28.59 -18.32
N SER A 239 9.39 -28.68 -18.36
CA SER A 239 8.57 -28.69 -17.13
C SER A 239 8.55 -30.04 -16.40
N ASN A 240 8.64 -31.16 -17.14
CA ASN A 240 8.50 -32.53 -16.61
C ASN A 240 9.75 -33.36 -16.89
N LEU A 241 10.93 -32.75 -16.67
CA LEU A 241 12.20 -33.34 -17.09
C LEU A 241 12.93 -34.04 -15.93
N LEU A 242 13.27 -35.30 -16.12
CA LEU A 242 14.20 -36.06 -15.31
C LEU A 242 15.54 -36.14 -16.04
N ILE A 243 16.63 -35.88 -15.35
CA ILE A 243 17.98 -36.01 -15.87
C ILE A 243 18.71 -37.11 -15.10
N ILE A 244 19.00 -38.19 -15.78
CA ILE A 244 19.69 -39.35 -15.21
C ILE A 244 21.18 -39.24 -15.58
N ARG A 245 22.04 -39.30 -14.59
CA ARG A 245 23.51 -39.29 -14.78
C ARG A 245 24.17 -40.42 -14.03
N ALA A 246 25.28 -40.87 -14.54
CA ALA A 246 26.13 -41.79 -13.83
C ALA A 246 26.69 -41.15 -12.56
N GLY A 247 26.60 -41.82 -11.44
CA GLY A 247 27.14 -41.38 -10.17
C GLY A 247 28.63 -41.57 -10.05
N ALA A 248 29.24 -40.96 -9.04
CA ALA A 248 30.61 -41.17 -8.61
C ALA A 248 30.59 -41.95 -7.29
N PRO A 249 30.71 -43.29 -7.34
CA PRO A 249 30.68 -44.08 -6.11
C PRO A 249 31.88 -43.74 -5.22
N ARG A 250 31.68 -43.79 -3.92
CA ARG A 250 32.73 -43.61 -2.94
C ARG A 250 33.23 -44.95 -2.47
N SER A 251 34.53 -45.27 -2.68
CA SER A 251 35.17 -46.42 -2.10
C SER A 251 36.13 -45.98 -0.99
N MET A 252 35.94 -46.48 0.22
CA MET A 252 36.71 -46.10 1.42
C MET A 252 36.82 -44.58 1.66
N GLY A 253 35.73 -43.82 1.40
CA GLY A 253 35.70 -42.38 1.58
C GLY A 253 36.27 -41.55 0.41
N ILE A 254 36.89 -42.19 -0.59
CA ILE A 254 37.44 -41.56 -1.79
C ILE A 254 36.37 -41.58 -2.89
N ALA A 255 36.03 -40.40 -3.45
CA ALA A 255 35.15 -40.33 -4.61
C ALA A 255 35.87 -40.87 -5.85
N LEU A 256 35.33 -41.90 -6.46
CA LEU A 256 35.81 -42.43 -7.74
C LEU A 256 35.26 -41.58 -8.90
N GLU A 257 35.83 -41.74 -10.08
CA GLU A 257 35.36 -41.03 -11.28
C GLU A 257 33.91 -41.40 -11.60
N ALA A 258 33.10 -40.40 -12.03
CA ALA A 258 31.73 -40.65 -12.44
C ALA A 258 31.65 -41.67 -13.56
N GLY A 259 30.74 -42.67 -13.42
CA GLY A 259 30.61 -43.77 -14.36
C GLY A 259 31.47 -45.00 -14.07
N THR A 260 32.18 -45.04 -12.94
CA THR A 260 32.96 -46.25 -12.56
C THR A 260 32.07 -47.43 -12.15
N ALA A 261 30.91 -47.15 -11.53
CA ALA A 261 29.96 -48.18 -11.11
C ALA A 261 28.84 -48.42 -12.13
N THR A 262 28.39 -47.39 -12.81
CA THR A 262 27.27 -47.49 -13.77
C THR A 262 27.64 -46.72 -15.03
N ARG A 263 27.71 -47.39 -16.13
CA ARG A 263 27.96 -46.82 -17.46
C ARG A 263 26.72 -46.96 -18.30
N PHE A 264 26.03 -45.84 -18.52
CA PHE A 264 24.84 -45.84 -19.35
C PHE A 264 25.15 -46.03 -20.82
N THR A 265 24.32 -46.78 -21.50
CA THR A 265 24.41 -47.09 -22.93
C THR A 265 23.15 -46.58 -23.66
N LEU A 266 23.15 -46.63 -24.99
CA LEU A 266 21.95 -46.33 -25.78
C LEU A 266 20.81 -47.31 -25.49
N ILE A 267 21.14 -48.58 -25.12
CA ILE A 267 20.14 -49.58 -24.76
C ILE A 267 19.39 -49.18 -23.49
N ASP A 268 20.06 -48.57 -22.50
CA ASP A 268 19.40 -48.10 -21.29
C ASP A 268 18.35 -47.01 -21.61
N ALA A 269 18.66 -46.11 -22.54
CA ALA A 269 17.73 -45.11 -22.99
C ALA A 269 16.50 -45.71 -23.73
N GLU A 270 16.72 -46.75 -24.54
CA GLU A 270 15.64 -47.47 -25.22
C GLU A 270 14.74 -48.23 -24.24
N GLU A 271 15.33 -48.91 -23.22
CA GLU A 271 14.54 -49.60 -22.19
C GLU A 271 13.74 -48.62 -21.31
N ILE A 272 14.30 -47.48 -20.97
CA ILE A 272 13.55 -46.42 -20.26
C ILE A 272 12.38 -45.93 -21.11
N LYS A 273 12.56 -45.80 -22.43
CA LYS A 273 11.49 -45.36 -23.34
C LYS A 273 10.32 -46.34 -23.38
N LYS A 274 10.52 -47.62 -23.07
CA LYS A 274 9.44 -48.63 -23.01
C LYS A 274 8.52 -48.50 -21.81
N LEU A 275 8.82 -47.59 -20.85
CA LEU A 275 7.95 -47.30 -19.72
C LEU A 275 6.82 -46.31 -20.10
N ASP A 276 6.07 -46.61 -21.16
CA ASP A 276 5.10 -45.74 -21.80
C ASP A 276 4.04 -45.16 -20.85
N ALA A 277 3.74 -45.85 -19.74
CA ALA A 277 2.78 -45.35 -18.73
C ALA A 277 3.30 -44.13 -17.97
N TYR A 278 4.61 -43.96 -17.87
CA TYR A 278 5.25 -42.92 -17.04
C TYR A 278 6.15 -41.99 -17.86
N VAL A 279 6.68 -42.45 -18.96
CA VAL A 279 7.68 -41.79 -19.80
C VAL A 279 7.06 -41.45 -21.14
N LYS A 280 7.09 -40.19 -21.51
CA LYS A 280 6.60 -39.69 -22.80
C LYS A 280 7.69 -39.79 -23.88
N ASP A 281 8.89 -39.32 -23.56
CA ASP A 281 10.02 -39.36 -24.50
C ASP A 281 11.37 -39.38 -23.79
N VAL A 282 12.40 -39.84 -24.50
CA VAL A 282 13.75 -40.02 -23.98
C VAL A 282 14.79 -39.54 -24.99
N SER A 283 15.83 -38.88 -24.49
CA SER A 283 17.00 -38.52 -25.30
C SER A 283 18.30 -38.85 -24.59
N PRO A 284 19.11 -39.76 -25.12
CA PRO A 284 20.48 -39.96 -24.65
C PRO A 284 21.34 -38.74 -24.97
N SER A 285 22.32 -38.45 -24.13
CA SER A 285 23.25 -37.34 -24.33
C SER A 285 24.69 -37.75 -23.97
N VAL A 286 25.60 -37.28 -24.79
CA VAL A 286 27.05 -37.35 -24.55
C VAL A 286 27.64 -35.97 -24.79
N ARG A 287 28.42 -35.44 -23.84
CA ARG A 287 28.95 -34.09 -23.89
C ARG A 287 30.46 -34.07 -23.72
N SER A 288 31.09 -33.18 -24.48
CA SER A 288 32.52 -32.87 -24.31
C SER A 288 32.79 -31.44 -24.83
N ARG A 289 33.86 -30.84 -24.41
CA ARG A 289 34.34 -29.60 -25.05
C ARG A 289 35.21 -29.97 -26.27
N SER A 290 34.99 -29.24 -27.35
CA SER A 290 35.72 -29.44 -28.59
C SER A 290 36.03 -28.12 -29.27
N GLN A 291 37.13 -28.11 -30.01
CA GLN A 291 37.48 -26.96 -30.82
C GLN A 291 36.75 -27.02 -32.16
N LEU A 292 36.06 -25.93 -32.47
CA LEU A 292 35.42 -25.71 -33.75
C LEU A 292 36.30 -24.80 -34.60
N VAL A 293 36.33 -25.05 -35.90
CA VAL A 293 37.08 -24.24 -36.87
C VAL A 293 36.20 -23.96 -38.09
N TYR A 294 36.15 -22.69 -38.50
CA TYR A 294 35.52 -22.26 -39.72
C TYR A 294 36.42 -21.19 -40.41
N GLY A 295 36.94 -21.52 -41.59
CA GLY A 295 37.91 -20.69 -42.26
C GLY A 295 39.17 -20.44 -41.41
N ASN A 296 39.42 -19.20 -41.07
CA ASN A 296 40.53 -18.76 -40.22
C ASN A 296 40.14 -18.54 -38.75
N LYS A 297 38.86 -18.77 -38.38
CA LYS A 297 38.37 -18.60 -37.03
C LYS A 297 38.26 -19.92 -36.29
N ASN A 298 38.52 -19.91 -35.01
CA ASN A 298 38.32 -21.05 -34.13
C ASN A 298 37.65 -20.65 -32.84
N TRP A 299 36.90 -21.58 -32.25
CA TRP A 299 36.17 -21.37 -31.00
C TRP A 299 36.12 -22.69 -30.20
N ASN A 300 36.35 -22.62 -28.88
CA ASN A 300 36.25 -23.79 -28.01
C ASN A 300 34.92 -23.78 -27.27
N THR A 301 34.03 -24.68 -27.60
CA THR A 301 32.67 -24.75 -27.07
C THR A 301 32.26 -26.15 -26.64
N ALA A 302 31.12 -26.25 -25.94
CA ALA A 302 30.51 -27.53 -25.62
C ALA A 302 29.86 -28.15 -26.85
N VAL A 303 30.27 -29.32 -27.20
CA VAL A 303 29.62 -30.15 -28.22
C VAL A 303 28.84 -31.25 -27.52
N GLU A 304 27.54 -31.31 -27.79
CA GLU A 304 26.63 -32.28 -27.18
C GLU A 304 25.98 -33.12 -28.27
N GLY A 305 26.22 -34.46 -28.18
CA GLY A 305 25.57 -35.44 -29.01
C GLY A 305 24.25 -35.85 -28.38
N VAL A 306 23.14 -35.69 -29.08
CA VAL A 306 21.80 -35.90 -28.53
C VAL A 306 20.90 -36.71 -29.47
N GLY A 307 19.79 -37.24 -28.92
CA GLY A 307 18.72 -37.86 -29.70
C GLY A 307 17.78 -36.80 -30.32
N VAL A 308 16.89 -37.25 -31.22
CA VAL A 308 15.95 -36.37 -31.94
C VAL A 308 14.96 -35.69 -30.97
N SER A 309 14.47 -36.45 -29.99
CA SER A 309 13.52 -35.94 -28.97
C SER A 309 14.08 -34.79 -28.14
N TYR A 310 15.41 -34.60 -28.09
CA TYR A 310 16.04 -33.49 -27.36
C TYR A 310 15.53 -32.11 -27.77
N ALA A 311 15.15 -31.93 -29.04
CA ALA A 311 14.61 -30.69 -29.56
C ALA A 311 13.39 -30.20 -28.76
N GLN A 312 12.49 -31.14 -28.44
CA GLN A 312 11.27 -30.83 -27.64
C GLN A 312 11.56 -30.84 -26.15
N LEU A 313 12.26 -31.87 -25.64
CA LEU A 313 12.63 -32.06 -24.25
C LEU A 313 13.31 -30.81 -23.63
N ARG A 314 14.16 -30.17 -24.41
CA ARG A 314 14.98 -29.05 -23.97
C ARG A 314 14.59 -27.72 -24.62
N ALA A 315 13.43 -27.65 -25.28
CA ALA A 315 12.99 -26.46 -26.02
C ALA A 315 14.11 -25.92 -26.95
N CYS A 316 14.73 -26.81 -27.72
CA CYS A 316 15.84 -26.54 -28.65
C CYS A 316 15.41 -26.70 -30.12
N VAL A 317 14.12 -26.45 -30.41
CA VAL A 317 13.62 -26.45 -31.80
C VAL A 317 14.31 -25.29 -32.53
N PRO A 318 15.01 -25.54 -33.66
CA PRO A 318 15.75 -24.52 -34.37
C PRO A 318 14.87 -23.34 -34.80
N THR A 319 15.36 -22.10 -34.64
CA THR A 319 14.70 -20.92 -35.15
C THR A 319 14.85 -20.77 -36.66
N ILE A 320 15.96 -21.24 -37.20
CA ILE A 320 16.27 -21.22 -38.63
C ILE A 320 16.84 -22.57 -38.99
N GLY A 321 16.39 -23.17 -40.10
CA GLY A 321 16.80 -24.50 -40.53
C GLY A 321 15.92 -25.59 -39.94
N ARG A 322 16.50 -26.79 -39.74
CA ARG A 322 15.80 -27.97 -39.20
C ARG A 322 16.65 -28.71 -38.17
N PHE A 323 16.02 -29.51 -37.35
CA PHE A 323 16.72 -30.51 -36.52
C PHE A 323 17.08 -31.76 -37.35
N PHE A 324 17.98 -32.58 -36.83
CA PHE A 324 18.32 -33.86 -37.50
C PHE A 324 17.25 -34.94 -37.26
N THR A 325 17.17 -35.89 -38.18
CA THR A 325 16.18 -36.98 -38.18
C THR A 325 16.74 -38.25 -37.51
N GLU A 326 15.85 -39.20 -37.14
CA GLU A 326 16.23 -40.50 -36.61
C GLU A 326 17.15 -41.29 -37.59
N GLU A 327 16.92 -41.10 -38.90
CA GLU A 327 17.78 -41.72 -39.92
C GLU A 327 19.18 -41.12 -39.89
N GLU A 328 19.33 -39.81 -39.71
CA GLU A 328 20.64 -39.15 -39.59
C GLU A 328 21.37 -39.56 -38.30
N VAL A 329 20.63 -39.81 -37.20
CA VAL A 329 21.20 -40.42 -35.98
C VAL A 329 21.68 -41.84 -36.26
N ARG A 330 20.86 -42.70 -36.90
CA ARG A 330 21.19 -44.08 -37.19
C ARG A 330 22.37 -44.19 -38.16
N MET A 331 22.39 -43.36 -39.19
CA MET A 331 23.46 -43.37 -40.23
C MET A 331 24.73 -42.66 -39.77
N ARG A 332 24.74 -42.08 -38.57
CA ARG A 332 25.87 -41.31 -38.03
C ARG A 332 26.28 -40.16 -38.95
N ASN A 333 25.28 -39.41 -39.46
CA ASN A 333 25.52 -38.31 -40.36
C ASN A 333 26.25 -37.18 -39.64
N LYS A 334 27.12 -36.47 -40.39
CA LYS A 334 27.92 -35.35 -39.89
C LYS A 334 27.17 -34.04 -40.09
N VAL A 335 26.11 -33.84 -39.31
CA VAL A 335 25.27 -32.62 -39.29
C VAL A 335 25.36 -31.96 -37.92
N ALA A 336 25.26 -30.63 -37.89
CA ALA A 336 25.40 -29.85 -36.66
C ALA A 336 24.36 -28.71 -36.60
N LEU A 337 23.87 -28.44 -35.39
CA LEU A 337 23.11 -27.22 -35.06
C LEU A 337 23.97 -26.35 -34.16
N LEU A 338 23.96 -25.03 -34.41
CA LEU A 338 24.80 -24.07 -33.71
C LEU A 338 23.98 -23.22 -32.77
N GLY A 339 24.47 -23.00 -31.55
CA GLY A 339 23.95 -22.00 -30.64
C GLY A 339 24.34 -20.58 -31.06
N ALA A 340 23.58 -19.58 -30.57
CA ALA A 340 23.71 -18.21 -31.00
C ALA A 340 25.11 -17.61 -30.76
N THR A 341 25.73 -17.92 -29.62
CA THR A 341 27.11 -17.48 -29.31
C THR A 341 28.11 -18.06 -30.31
N VAL A 342 28.01 -19.34 -30.64
CA VAL A 342 28.89 -20.00 -31.62
C VAL A 342 28.74 -19.39 -33.00
N VAL A 343 27.51 -19.08 -33.43
CA VAL A 343 27.24 -18.38 -34.70
C VAL A 343 27.90 -17.01 -34.71
N LYS A 344 27.74 -16.25 -33.65
CA LYS A 344 28.32 -14.89 -33.50
C LYS A 344 29.85 -14.91 -33.61
N GLU A 345 30.49 -15.85 -32.92
CA GLU A 345 31.95 -15.93 -32.84
C GLU A 345 32.59 -16.46 -34.14
N LEU A 346 32.00 -17.47 -34.77
CA LEU A 346 32.56 -18.06 -35.97
C LEU A 346 32.14 -17.36 -37.27
N PHE A 347 30.85 -16.97 -37.37
CA PHE A 347 30.27 -16.46 -38.61
C PHE A 347 30.06 -14.94 -38.60
N GLY A 348 29.88 -14.35 -37.39
CA GLY A 348 29.51 -12.94 -37.25
C GLY A 348 28.12 -12.66 -37.81
N ALA A 349 28.02 -11.90 -38.90
CA ALA A 349 26.76 -11.60 -39.58
C ALA A 349 26.42 -12.56 -40.75
N ALA A 350 27.30 -13.47 -41.10
CA ALA A 350 27.08 -14.39 -42.21
C ALA A 350 26.11 -15.53 -41.86
N ASN A 351 25.35 -16.00 -42.83
CA ASN A 351 24.44 -17.12 -42.65
C ASN A 351 25.21 -18.45 -42.55
N PRO A 352 25.16 -19.18 -41.42
CA PRO A 352 25.92 -20.43 -41.26
C PRO A 352 25.25 -21.66 -41.90
N ILE A 353 23.99 -21.58 -42.34
CA ILE A 353 23.23 -22.72 -42.83
C ILE A 353 23.79 -23.19 -44.16
N GLY A 354 24.08 -24.49 -44.23
CA GLY A 354 24.67 -25.11 -45.41
C GLY A 354 26.20 -25.12 -45.42
N GLU A 355 26.82 -24.26 -44.60
CA GLU A 355 28.27 -24.19 -44.46
C GLU A 355 28.88 -25.42 -43.75
N THR A 356 30.18 -25.62 -43.95
CA THR A 356 30.90 -26.75 -43.34
C THR A 356 31.84 -26.24 -42.25
N ILE A 357 31.67 -26.73 -41.02
CA ILE A 357 32.56 -26.46 -39.89
C ILE A 357 33.37 -27.71 -39.55
N LYS A 358 34.53 -27.53 -38.96
CA LYS A 358 35.32 -28.67 -38.42
C LYS A 358 35.13 -28.77 -36.92
N ILE A 359 34.74 -29.95 -36.44
CA ILE A 359 34.66 -30.32 -35.01
C ILE A 359 35.68 -31.43 -34.79
N ASN A 360 36.68 -31.20 -33.94
CA ASN A 360 37.80 -32.17 -33.75
C ASN A 360 38.32 -32.75 -35.07
N LEU A 361 38.68 -31.89 -36.00
CA LEU A 361 39.22 -32.24 -37.33
C LEU A 361 38.24 -32.89 -38.32
N MET A 362 36.99 -33.10 -37.97
CA MET A 362 35.95 -33.67 -38.82
C MET A 362 34.99 -32.62 -39.36
N ASN A 363 34.64 -32.72 -40.63
CA ASN A 363 33.73 -31.81 -41.29
C ASN A 363 32.27 -32.12 -40.94
N PHE A 364 31.54 -31.10 -40.49
CA PHE A 364 30.11 -31.16 -40.21
C PHE A 364 29.36 -30.09 -41.02
N LYS A 365 28.25 -30.47 -41.62
CA LYS A 365 27.36 -29.54 -42.30
C LYS A 365 26.41 -28.89 -41.30
N VAL A 366 26.34 -27.54 -41.29
CA VAL A 366 25.41 -26.80 -40.44
C VAL A 366 24.01 -26.86 -41.05
N ILE A 367 23.04 -27.37 -40.29
CA ILE A 367 21.64 -27.58 -40.73
C ILE A 367 20.62 -26.68 -39.99
N GLY A 368 21.00 -26.03 -38.90
CA GLY A 368 20.09 -25.17 -38.15
C GLY A 368 20.80 -24.34 -37.11
N ILE A 369 20.07 -23.33 -36.64
CA ILE A 369 20.46 -22.42 -35.55
C ILE A 369 19.49 -22.59 -34.39
N LEU A 370 20.03 -22.81 -33.20
CA LEU A 370 19.24 -22.99 -31.97
C LEU A 370 18.61 -21.67 -31.49
N PRO A 371 17.48 -21.70 -30.77
CA PRO A 371 16.88 -20.52 -30.18
C PRO A 371 17.80 -19.92 -29.12
N VAL A 372 17.76 -18.58 -29.02
CA VAL A 372 18.51 -17.85 -27.98
C VAL A 372 17.86 -18.12 -26.62
N LYS A 373 18.63 -18.67 -25.69
CA LYS A 373 18.24 -18.94 -24.30
C LYS A 373 18.83 -17.95 -23.30
N GLY A 374 19.91 -17.29 -23.71
CA GLY A 374 20.62 -16.33 -22.91
C GLY A 374 21.61 -16.95 -21.92
N SER A 375 22.31 -16.09 -21.20
CA SER A 375 23.27 -16.49 -20.17
C SER A 375 22.54 -16.63 -18.83
N SER A 376 22.72 -17.76 -18.16
CA SER A 376 22.22 -18.01 -16.81
C SER A 376 23.41 -18.06 -15.83
N GLY A 377 23.72 -16.92 -15.22
CA GLY A 377 24.89 -16.78 -14.35
C GLY A 377 26.21 -16.95 -15.12
N PRO A 378 27.16 -17.77 -14.62
CA PRO A 378 28.47 -17.96 -15.25
C PRO A 378 28.44 -18.88 -16.48
N MET A 379 27.28 -19.48 -16.80
CA MET A 379 27.13 -20.40 -17.91
C MET A 379 26.31 -19.77 -19.03
N ASP A 380 26.94 -19.64 -20.22
CA ASP A 380 26.25 -19.30 -21.46
C ASP A 380 25.60 -20.54 -22.06
N GLN A 381 24.25 -20.60 -22.10
CA GLN A 381 23.50 -21.70 -22.69
C GLN A 381 23.53 -21.68 -24.22
N ASP A 382 23.88 -20.56 -24.80
CA ASP A 382 23.97 -20.36 -26.24
C ASP A 382 25.35 -20.73 -26.81
N ASP A 383 26.34 -20.99 -25.90
CA ASP A 383 27.67 -21.49 -26.29
C ASP A 383 27.66 -23.02 -26.36
N THR A 384 26.94 -23.59 -27.34
CA THR A 384 26.79 -25.02 -27.51
C THR A 384 26.60 -25.42 -28.98
N VAL A 385 26.95 -26.65 -29.32
CA VAL A 385 26.70 -27.27 -30.64
C VAL A 385 26.03 -28.61 -30.42
N LEU A 386 24.91 -28.84 -31.10
CA LEU A 386 24.23 -30.13 -31.06
C LEU A 386 24.53 -30.94 -32.31
N ILE A 387 24.87 -32.22 -32.12
CA ILE A 387 25.12 -33.20 -33.18
C ILE A 387 24.40 -34.52 -32.85
N PRO A 388 24.18 -35.43 -33.83
CA PRO A 388 23.59 -36.71 -33.54
C PRO A 388 24.42 -37.53 -32.52
N VAL A 389 23.75 -38.13 -31.50
CA VAL A 389 24.42 -38.83 -30.40
C VAL A 389 25.37 -39.92 -30.87
N THR A 390 24.96 -40.69 -31.85
CA THR A 390 25.79 -41.77 -32.40
C THR A 390 27.03 -41.25 -33.13
N THR A 391 26.93 -40.09 -33.81
CA THR A 391 28.06 -39.41 -34.44
C THR A 391 29.01 -38.87 -33.37
N ALA A 392 28.47 -38.25 -32.31
CA ALA A 392 29.26 -37.78 -31.19
C ALA A 392 30.05 -38.90 -30.51
N MET A 393 29.35 -39.98 -30.14
CA MET A 393 29.94 -41.13 -29.44
C MET A 393 31.06 -41.77 -30.24
N TYR A 394 30.72 -42.25 -31.44
CA TYR A 394 31.62 -43.13 -32.17
C TYR A 394 32.63 -42.41 -33.07
N ARG A 395 32.35 -41.17 -33.48
CA ARG A 395 33.25 -40.47 -34.39
C ARG A 395 34.00 -39.33 -33.70
N VAL A 396 33.32 -38.47 -32.89
CA VAL A 396 33.94 -37.28 -32.32
C VAL A 396 34.67 -37.54 -31.02
N PHE A 397 34.07 -38.29 -30.11
CA PHE A 397 34.61 -38.49 -28.74
C PHE A 397 35.23 -39.86 -28.51
N GLY A 398 34.96 -40.86 -29.38
CA GLY A 398 35.44 -42.23 -29.17
C GLY A 398 34.87 -42.92 -27.93
N LYS A 399 33.68 -42.45 -27.45
CA LYS A 399 33.03 -43.00 -26.26
C LYS A 399 32.03 -44.08 -26.62
N GLN A 400 31.97 -45.15 -25.81
CA GLN A 400 30.97 -46.21 -25.92
C GLN A 400 29.80 -46.05 -24.98
N TYR A 401 29.85 -45.04 -24.09
CA TYR A 401 28.89 -44.77 -23.05
C TYR A 401 28.36 -43.35 -23.20
N ILE A 402 27.12 -43.13 -22.71
CA ILE A 402 26.48 -41.83 -22.66
C ILE A 402 26.66 -41.19 -21.27
N ASP A 403 26.73 -39.88 -21.21
CA ASP A 403 26.97 -39.12 -19.97
C ASP A 403 25.67 -38.85 -19.21
N SER A 404 24.53 -38.73 -19.91
CA SER A 404 23.21 -38.51 -19.31
C SER A 404 22.07 -38.98 -20.20
N ILE A 405 20.92 -39.24 -19.57
CA ILE A 405 19.66 -39.56 -20.24
C ILE A 405 18.64 -38.49 -19.79
N TYR A 406 18.08 -37.79 -20.75
CA TYR A 406 16.98 -36.86 -20.53
C TYR A 406 15.68 -37.60 -20.75
N VAL A 407 14.75 -37.51 -19.77
CA VAL A 407 13.47 -38.23 -19.80
C VAL A 407 12.35 -37.23 -19.55
N GLU A 408 11.36 -37.16 -20.41
CA GLU A 408 10.11 -36.42 -20.19
C GLU A 408 9.07 -37.37 -19.61
N ALA A 409 8.56 -37.05 -18.43
CA ALA A 409 7.42 -37.75 -17.85
C ALA A 409 6.11 -37.38 -18.57
N THR A 410 5.11 -38.27 -18.54
CA THR A 410 3.81 -38.07 -19.18
C THR A 410 3.04 -36.90 -18.57
N GLY A 411 3.29 -36.56 -17.31
CA GLY A 411 2.67 -35.42 -16.62
C GLY A 411 3.43 -35.00 -15.35
N PRO A 412 3.08 -33.85 -14.76
CA PRO A 412 3.73 -33.41 -13.52
C PRO A 412 3.44 -34.36 -12.34
N ASP A 413 2.27 -35.00 -12.31
CA ASP A 413 1.84 -35.89 -11.24
C ASP A 413 2.49 -37.29 -11.35
N THR A 414 3.05 -37.64 -12.52
CA THR A 414 3.69 -38.91 -12.76
C THR A 414 5.21 -38.86 -12.55
N LEU A 415 5.80 -37.69 -12.28
CA LEU A 415 7.25 -37.51 -12.15
C LEU A 415 7.87 -38.40 -11.06
N ASP A 416 7.28 -38.41 -9.87
CA ASP A 416 7.80 -39.19 -8.75
C ASP A 416 7.68 -40.71 -9.03
N SER A 417 6.58 -41.14 -9.65
CA SER A 417 6.37 -42.51 -10.09
C SER A 417 7.32 -42.90 -11.22
N ALA A 418 7.56 -42.00 -12.18
CA ALA A 418 8.55 -42.20 -13.25
C ALA A 418 9.96 -42.37 -12.68
N GLU A 419 10.36 -41.52 -11.73
CA GLU A 419 11.65 -41.60 -11.05
C GLU A 419 11.83 -42.94 -10.34
N GLU A 420 10.82 -43.40 -9.60
CA GLU A 420 10.84 -44.67 -8.90
C GLU A 420 10.97 -45.87 -9.88
N GLN A 421 10.17 -45.90 -10.95
CA GLN A 421 10.19 -46.97 -11.94
C GLN A 421 11.50 -47.00 -12.75
N ILE A 422 12.00 -45.83 -13.15
CA ILE A 422 13.30 -45.71 -13.81
C ILE A 422 14.41 -46.17 -12.87
N SER A 423 14.37 -45.79 -11.59
CA SER A 423 15.37 -46.26 -10.62
C SER A 423 15.36 -47.80 -10.49
N LYS A 424 14.18 -48.41 -10.36
CA LYS A 424 14.04 -49.87 -10.30
C LYS A 424 14.57 -50.53 -11.56
N LEU A 425 14.28 -49.98 -12.74
CA LEU A 425 14.77 -50.51 -14.02
C LEU A 425 16.30 -50.48 -14.09
N ILE A 426 16.93 -49.34 -13.75
CA ILE A 426 18.39 -49.17 -13.77
C ILE A 426 19.06 -50.16 -12.80
N VAL A 427 18.54 -50.25 -11.56
CA VAL A 427 19.04 -51.18 -10.54
C VAL A 427 18.99 -52.64 -11.03
N LYS A 428 17.88 -53.03 -11.66
CA LYS A 428 17.71 -54.38 -12.22
C LYS A 428 18.65 -54.65 -13.39
N GLN A 429 18.77 -53.70 -14.31
CA GLN A 429 19.55 -53.85 -15.55
C GLN A 429 21.05 -53.91 -15.28
N HIS A 430 21.53 -53.04 -14.39
CA HIS A 430 22.96 -52.98 -14.02
C HIS A 430 23.32 -53.86 -12.83
N ARG A 431 22.36 -54.65 -12.29
CA ARG A 431 22.55 -55.59 -11.16
C ARG A 431 23.20 -54.90 -9.94
N LEU A 432 22.77 -53.68 -9.64
CA LEU A 432 23.36 -52.88 -8.56
C LEU A 432 22.99 -53.46 -7.19
N VAL A 433 23.99 -53.63 -6.32
CA VAL A 433 23.78 -54.09 -4.95
C VAL A 433 23.24 -52.96 -4.10
N THR A 434 22.35 -53.28 -3.16
CA THR A 434 21.58 -52.29 -2.35
C THR A 434 22.45 -51.24 -1.65
N LYS A 435 23.71 -51.59 -1.29
CA LYS A 435 24.65 -50.66 -0.64
C LYS A 435 25.21 -49.57 -1.57
N ASP A 436 25.21 -49.78 -2.87
CA ASP A 436 25.84 -48.92 -3.86
C ASP A 436 24.82 -48.10 -4.67
N GLN A 437 23.52 -48.34 -4.49
CA GLN A 437 22.46 -47.72 -5.28
C GLN A 437 22.49 -46.19 -5.25
N GLN A 438 22.64 -45.59 -4.06
CA GLN A 438 22.56 -44.12 -3.87
C GLN A 438 23.73 -43.36 -4.53
N ASN A 439 24.86 -44.05 -4.78
CA ASN A 439 26.05 -43.39 -5.34
C ASN A 439 26.33 -43.81 -6.80
N SER A 440 25.63 -44.82 -7.31
CA SER A 440 25.90 -45.40 -8.64
C SER A 440 25.29 -44.58 -9.78
N PHE A 441 24.18 -43.90 -9.53
CA PHE A 441 23.53 -42.99 -10.46
C PHE A 441 22.74 -41.92 -9.69
N GLN A 442 22.44 -40.79 -10.35
CA GLN A 442 21.60 -39.73 -9.84
C GLN A 442 20.47 -39.45 -10.82
N ILE A 443 19.24 -39.41 -10.32
CA ILE A 443 18.11 -38.88 -11.04
C ILE A 443 17.85 -37.48 -10.48
N ARG A 444 17.94 -36.47 -11.32
CA ARG A 444 17.64 -35.07 -10.95
C ARG A 444 16.26 -34.72 -11.48
N ASN A 445 15.34 -34.53 -10.58
CA ASN A 445 14.01 -34.06 -10.89
C ASN A 445 14.02 -32.52 -10.99
N MET A 446 13.75 -32.00 -12.20
CA MET A 446 13.73 -30.56 -12.41
C MET A 446 12.55 -29.88 -11.68
N SER A 447 11.49 -30.64 -11.39
CA SER A 447 10.37 -30.11 -10.61
C SER A 447 10.74 -29.80 -9.14
N ASP A 448 11.66 -30.60 -8.56
CA ASP A 448 12.12 -30.37 -7.19
C ASP A 448 12.98 -29.09 -7.09
N ILE A 449 13.78 -28.83 -8.11
CA ILE A 449 14.51 -27.57 -8.22
C ILE A 449 13.52 -26.41 -8.33
N LYS A 450 12.48 -26.58 -9.15
CA LYS A 450 11.40 -25.59 -9.28
C LYS A 450 10.70 -25.35 -7.94
N LYS A 451 10.25 -26.40 -7.25
CA LYS A 451 9.60 -26.30 -5.93
C LYS A 451 10.50 -25.60 -4.90
N THR A 452 11.79 -25.95 -4.88
CA THR A 452 12.76 -25.31 -3.96
C THR A 452 12.95 -23.82 -4.25
N LEU A 453 13.05 -23.45 -5.53
CA LEU A 453 13.15 -22.04 -5.93
C LEU A 453 11.86 -21.27 -5.64
N GLU A 454 10.70 -21.85 -5.89
CA GLU A 454 9.40 -21.27 -5.54
C GLU A 454 9.27 -21.04 -4.04
N SER A 455 9.62 -22.05 -3.22
CA SER A 455 9.60 -21.95 -1.75
C SER A 455 10.57 -20.87 -1.25
N THR A 456 11.78 -20.82 -1.82
CA THR A 456 12.77 -19.79 -1.48
C THR A 456 12.26 -18.39 -1.84
N THR A 457 11.67 -18.23 -3.03
CA THR A 457 11.11 -16.95 -3.49
C THR A 457 9.91 -16.53 -2.63
N GLN A 458 9.07 -17.49 -2.23
CA GLN A 458 7.95 -17.24 -1.32
C GLN A 458 8.43 -16.77 0.05
N THR A 459 9.45 -17.41 0.60
CA THR A 459 10.06 -17.02 1.88
C THR A 459 10.66 -15.62 1.80
N MET A 460 11.39 -15.30 0.73
CA MET A 460 11.93 -13.96 0.50
C MET A 460 10.82 -12.92 0.37
N SER A 461 9.76 -13.23 -0.36
CA SER A 461 8.60 -12.33 -0.52
C SER A 461 7.90 -12.06 0.82
N LEU A 462 7.79 -13.07 1.69
CA LEU A 462 7.22 -12.93 3.03
C LEU A 462 8.11 -12.06 3.93
N LEU A 463 9.41 -12.26 3.91
CA LEU A 463 10.37 -11.42 4.66
C LEU A 463 10.32 -9.96 4.20
N LEU A 464 10.34 -9.73 2.89
CA LEU A 464 10.22 -8.39 2.32
C LEU A 464 8.87 -7.75 2.70
N GLY A 465 7.78 -8.53 2.65
CA GLY A 465 6.45 -8.09 3.08
C GLY A 465 6.40 -7.71 4.56
N ALA A 466 7.07 -8.46 5.43
CA ALA A 466 7.16 -8.14 6.86
C ALA A 466 7.92 -6.82 7.11
N VAL A 467 9.05 -6.62 6.45
CA VAL A 467 9.82 -5.35 6.53
C VAL A 467 8.99 -4.17 6.05
N ALA A 468 8.26 -4.35 4.94
CA ALA A 468 7.37 -3.36 4.38
C ALA A 468 6.22 -3.01 5.36
N ALA A 469 5.62 -4.02 6.00
CA ALA A 469 4.58 -3.82 7.01
C ALA A 469 5.10 -3.02 8.22
N ILE A 470 6.29 -3.34 8.72
CA ILE A 470 6.94 -2.60 9.82
C ILE A 470 7.16 -1.13 9.40
N SER A 471 7.66 -0.89 8.19
CA SER A 471 7.89 0.46 7.67
C SER A 471 6.59 1.29 7.64
N LEU A 472 5.49 0.67 7.25
CA LEU A 472 4.18 1.32 7.20
C LEU A 472 3.60 1.56 8.61
N LEU A 473 3.84 0.65 9.57
CA LEU A 473 3.48 0.86 10.97
C LEU A 473 4.23 2.06 11.56
N VAL A 474 5.52 2.21 11.28
CA VAL A 474 6.31 3.39 11.71
C VAL A 474 5.72 4.67 11.12
N GLY A 475 5.33 4.67 9.84
CA GLY A 475 4.60 5.77 9.21
C GLY A 475 3.27 6.09 9.92
N GLY A 476 2.52 5.07 10.32
CA GLY A 476 1.27 5.19 11.08
C GLY A 476 1.48 5.81 12.48
N ILE A 477 2.52 5.39 13.21
CA ILE A 477 2.90 5.99 14.50
C ILE A 477 3.23 7.48 14.30
N GLY A 478 3.89 7.82 13.20
CA GLY A 478 4.15 9.22 12.82
C GLY A 478 2.86 10.04 12.69
N ILE A 479 1.83 9.50 12.01
CA ILE A 479 0.49 10.15 11.94
C ILE A 479 -0.09 10.32 13.34
N MET A 480 -0.10 9.26 14.15
CA MET A 480 -0.66 9.29 15.50
C MET A 480 -0.01 10.40 16.35
N ASN A 481 1.32 10.47 16.37
CA ASN A 481 2.03 11.47 17.15
C ASN A 481 1.70 12.90 16.68
N ILE A 482 1.67 13.13 15.37
CA ILE A 482 1.36 14.44 14.81
C ILE A 482 -0.09 14.83 15.06
N MET A 483 -1.00 13.88 14.97
CA MET A 483 -2.43 14.11 15.29
C MET A 483 -2.62 14.45 16.77
N LEU A 484 -1.88 13.80 17.69
CA LEU A 484 -1.92 14.13 19.12
C LEU A 484 -1.48 15.58 19.38
N VAL A 485 -0.36 15.98 18.77
CA VAL A 485 0.09 17.38 18.85
C VAL A 485 -0.94 18.33 18.24
N SER A 486 -1.59 17.96 17.14
CA SER A 486 -2.67 18.77 16.54
C SER A 486 -3.87 18.91 17.46
N VAL A 487 -4.24 17.86 18.21
CA VAL A 487 -5.33 17.91 19.19
C VAL A 487 -4.98 18.85 20.34
N THR A 488 -3.77 18.79 20.90
CA THR A 488 -3.35 19.67 21.99
C THR A 488 -3.29 21.13 21.57
N GLU A 489 -2.73 21.45 20.41
CA GLU A 489 -2.71 22.84 19.89
C GLU A 489 -4.09 23.40 19.57
N ARG A 490 -5.04 22.53 19.22
CA ARG A 490 -6.42 22.91 18.86
C ARG A 490 -7.41 22.67 19.99
N THR A 491 -6.94 22.43 21.20
CA THR A 491 -7.81 22.15 22.37
C THR A 491 -8.88 23.20 22.53
N ARG A 492 -8.53 24.48 22.47
CA ARG A 492 -9.43 25.62 22.60
C ARG A 492 -10.47 25.69 21.45
N GLU A 493 -10.06 25.40 20.23
CA GLU A 493 -10.94 25.33 19.05
C GLU A 493 -11.95 24.19 19.20
N ILE A 494 -11.53 23.02 19.67
CA ILE A 494 -12.40 21.87 19.97
C ILE A 494 -13.38 22.23 21.07
N GLY A 495 -12.89 22.88 22.14
CA GLY A 495 -13.72 23.36 23.25
C GLY A 495 -14.85 24.29 22.77
N LEU A 496 -14.52 25.24 21.91
CA LEU A 496 -15.48 26.14 21.30
C LEU A 496 -16.54 25.36 20.49
N ARG A 497 -16.13 24.49 19.59
CA ARG A 497 -17.07 23.69 18.79
C ARG A 497 -18.05 22.92 19.67
N LYS A 498 -17.54 22.29 20.74
CA LYS A 498 -18.39 21.56 21.70
C LYS A 498 -19.30 22.48 22.51
N ALA A 499 -18.83 23.67 22.86
CA ALA A 499 -19.66 24.67 23.57
C ALA A 499 -20.85 25.17 22.75
N ILE A 500 -20.67 25.33 21.43
CA ILE A 500 -21.76 25.74 20.51
C ILE A 500 -22.59 24.56 19.99
N GLY A 501 -22.36 23.31 20.48
CA GLY A 501 -23.22 22.17 20.25
C GLY A 501 -22.70 21.07 19.34
N ALA A 502 -21.42 21.04 19.00
CA ALA A 502 -20.82 19.90 18.29
C ALA A 502 -20.87 18.64 19.14
N ASN A 503 -21.27 17.53 18.51
CA ASN A 503 -21.29 16.21 19.15
C ASN A 503 -19.89 15.58 19.14
N ASN A 504 -19.64 14.65 20.06
CA ASN A 504 -18.40 13.87 20.08
C ASN A 504 -18.14 13.16 18.75
N LYS A 505 -19.20 12.69 18.07
CA LYS A 505 -19.07 12.06 16.74
C LYS A 505 -18.58 13.02 15.67
N ASP A 506 -19.03 14.28 15.70
CA ASP A 506 -18.63 15.28 14.71
C ASP A 506 -17.13 15.58 14.84
N ILE A 507 -16.65 15.78 16.07
CA ILE A 507 -15.22 16.00 16.35
C ILE A 507 -14.39 14.77 15.95
N MET A 508 -14.83 13.56 16.37
CA MET A 508 -14.13 12.31 16.04
C MET A 508 -14.03 12.10 14.51
N THR A 509 -15.16 12.30 13.80
CA THR A 509 -15.21 12.13 12.35
C THR A 509 -14.31 13.13 11.63
N GLN A 510 -14.26 14.38 12.09
CA GLN A 510 -13.41 15.41 11.53
C GLN A 510 -11.94 15.03 11.59
N PHE A 511 -11.43 14.66 12.78
CA PHE A 511 -10.03 14.26 12.95
C PHE A 511 -9.70 12.95 12.24
N LEU A 512 -10.65 12.00 12.19
CA LEU A 512 -10.47 10.76 11.46
C LEU A 512 -10.35 11.00 9.95
N ILE A 513 -11.18 11.85 9.37
CA ILE A 513 -11.09 12.22 7.94
C ILE A 513 -9.77 12.93 7.65
N GLU A 514 -9.27 13.77 8.56
CA GLU A 514 -7.97 14.43 8.44
C GLU A 514 -6.83 13.39 8.37
N ALA A 515 -6.84 12.37 9.25
CA ALA A 515 -5.85 11.28 9.24
C ALA A 515 -5.95 10.41 7.97
N VAL A 516 -7.17 10.05 7.55
CA VAL A 516 -7.42 9.26 6.34
C VAL A 516 -6.99 10.02 5.08
N LEU A 517 -7.23 11.33 5.02
CA LEU A 517 -6.82 12.17 3.89
C LEU A 517 -5.28 12.26 3.79
N MET A 518 -4.59 12.43 4.93
CA MET A 518 -3.12 12.41 4.95
C MET A 518 -2.56 11.08 4.48
N SER A 519 -3.14 9.96 4.94
CA SER A 519 -2.72 8.63 4.49
C SER A 519 -3.05 8.34 3.03
N PHE A 520 -4.17 8.84 2.52
CA PHE A 520 -4.52 8.70 1.11
C PHE A 520 -3.53 9.45 0.20
N ILE A 521 -3.22 10.71 0.55
CA ILE A 521 -2.25 11.53 -0.21
C ILE A 521 -0.85 10.90 -0.13
N GLY A 522 -0.42 10.48 1.08
CA GLY A 522 0.85 9.79 1.29
C GLY A 522 0.92 8.47 0.54
N GLY A 523 -0.17 7.71 0.55
CA GLY A 523 -0.31 6.47 -0.20
C GLY A 523 -0.18 6.68 -1.70
N LEU A 524 -0.91 7.64 -2.26
CA LEU A 524 -0.85 7.95 -3.70
C LEU A 524 0.54 8.43 -4.13
N ALA A 525 1.15 9.34 -3.36
CA ALA A 525 2.52 9.79 -3.61
C ALA A 525 3.53 8.65 -3.46
N GLY A 526 3.34 7.75 -2.49
CA GLY A 526 4.14 6.55 -2.29
C GLY A 526 4.03 5.55 -3.45
N VAL A 527 2.83 5.38 -4.03
CA VAL A 527 2.61 4.58 -5.25
C VAL A 527 3.42 5.15 -6.43
N LEU A 528 3.35 6.46 -6.65
CA LEU A 528 4.09 7.11 -7.73
C LEU A 528 5.61 6.96 -7.53
N LEU A 529 6.10 7.22 -6.34
CA LEU A 529 7.52 7.13 -6.01
C LEU A 529 8.01 5.67 -6.06
N GLY A 530 7.26 4.73 -5.50
CA GLY A 530 7.58 3.30 -5.52
C GLY A 530 7.58 2.71 -6.93
N SER A 531 6.63 3.10 -7.76
CA SER A 531 6.61 2.70 -9.18
C SER A 531 7.78 3.30 -9.94
N GLY A 532 8.10 4.58 -9.72
CA GLY A 532 9.23 5.26 -10.33
C GLY A 532 10.57 4.64 -9.94
N THR A 533 10.78 4.32 -8.65
CA THR A 533 11.99 3.62 -8.16
C THR A 533 12.09 2.21 -8.73
N SER A 534 10.97 1.49 -8.88
CA SER A 534 10.94 0.17 -9.49
C SER A 534 11.41 0.20 -10.95
N VAL A 535 10.94 1.18 -11.73
CA VAL A 535 11.38 1.39 -13.11
C VAL A 535 12.87 1.75 -13.16
N LEU A 536 13.33 2.63 -12.26
CA LEU A 536 14.74 3.02 -12.19
C LEU A 536 15.64 1.81 -11.89
N VAL A 537 15.26 0.97 -10.92
CA VAL A 537 15.99 -0.28 -10.61
C VAL A 537 16.03 -1.22 -11.81
N SER A 538 14.95 -1.33 -12.57
CA SER A 538 14.91 -2.14 -13.79
C SER A 538 15.92 -1.64 -14.85
N ILE A 539 16.02 -0.32 -15.04
CA ILE A 539 16.92 0.28 -16.05
C ILE A 539 18.38 0.21 -15.61
N VAL A 540 18.68 0.55 -14.35
CA VAL A 540 20.06 0.67 -13.85
C VAL A 540 20.66 -0.68 -13.51
N ALA A 541 19.92 -1.53 -12.81
CA ALA A 541 20.40 -2.84 -12.36
C ALA A 541 20.09 -3.99 -13.34
N GLY A 542 19.30 -3.75 -14.39
CA GLY A 542 18.90 -4.76 -15.36
C GLY A 542 17.98 -5.85 -14.75
N TRP A 543 17.39 -5.59 -13.59
CA TRP A 543 16.49 -6.55 -12.94
C TRP A 543 15.11 -6.53 -13.59
N SER A 544 14.52 -7.71 -13.74
CA SER A 544 13.11 -7.78 -14.12
C SER A 544 12.25 -7.37 -12.93
N VAL A 545 11.65 -6.19 -13.02
CA VAL A 545 10.75 -5.65 -11.99
C VAL A 545 9.37 -5.49 -12.60
N GLN A 546 8.34 -6.01 -11.91
CA GLN A 546 6.96 -5.95 -12.39
C GLN A 546 6.07 -5.33 -11.32
N VAL A 547 5.56 -4.12 -11.60
CA VAL A 547 4.55 -3.48 -10.75
C VAL A 547 3.18 -4.02 -11.16
N SER A 548 2.55 -4.79 -10.29
CA SER A 548 1.21 -5.34 -10.53
C SER A 548 0.14 -4.39 -10.01
N LEU A 549 -1.00 -4.32 -10.70
CA LEU A 549 -2.16 -3.56 -10.24
C LEU A 549 -2.62 -4.02 -8.85
N PHE A 550 -2.52 -5.32 -8.58
CA PHE A 550 -2.83 -5.89 -7.26
C PHE A 550 -1.96 -5.29 -6.15
N SER A 551 -0.64 -5.13 -6.39
CA SER A 551 0.29 -4.51 -5.43
C SER A 551 -0.07 -3.05 -5.15
N VAL A 552 -0.48 -2.30 -6.17
CA VAL A 552 -0.91 -0.89 -6.03
C VAL A 552 -2.18 -0.79 -5.20
N VAL A 553 -3.19 -1.60 -5.51
CA VAL A 553 -4.47 -1.63 -4.75
C VAL A 553 -4.21 -2.06 -3.31
N LEU A 554 -3.44 -3.13 -3.10
CA LEU A 554 -3.11 -3.65 -1.77
C LEU A 554 -2.41 -2.57 -0.91
N ALA A 555 -1.38 -1.91 -1.46
CA ALA A 555 -0.63 -0.88 -0.75
C ALA A 555 -1.52 0.35 -0.41
N THR A 556 -2.41 0.76 -1.33
CA THR A 556 -3.34 1.88 -1.11
C THR A 556 -4.37 1.53 -0.03
N VAL A 557 -4.99 0.36 -0.10
CA VAL A 557 -5.97 -0.09 0.92
C VAL A 557 -5.29 -0.20 2.28
N PHE A 558 -4.09 -0.76 2.33
CA PHE A 558 -3.35 -0.91 3.58
C PHE A 558 -2.95 0.45 4.18
N SER A 559 -2.56 1.44 3.36
CA SER A 559 -2.27 2.80 3.83
C SER A 559 -3.51 3.47 4.44
N LEU A 560 -4.70 3.27 3.83
CA LEU A 560 -5.97 3.78 4.38
C LEU A 560 -6.30 3.11 5.72
N ILE A 561 -6.13 1.80 5.84
CA ILE A 561 -6.34 1.05 7.09
C ILE A 561 -5.43 1.60 8.19
N VAL A 562 -4.14 1.82 7.89
CA VAL A 562 -3.19 2.43 8.83
C VAL A 562 -3.63 3.83 9.24
N GLY A 563 -4.08 4.66 8.31
CA GLY A 563 -4.63 5.99 8.59
C GLY A 563 -5.84 5.95 9.54
N VAL A 564 -6.75 4.98 9.34
CA VAL A 564 -7.90 4.79 10.23
C VAL A 564 -7.46 4.31 11.61
N ILE A 565 -6.63 3.28 11.71
CA ILE A 565 -6.20 2.69 12.99
C ILE A 565 -5.45 3.73 13.84
N PHE A 566 -4.44 4.38 13.28
CA PHE A 566 -3.60 5.33 14.01
C PHE A 566 -4.27 6.71 14.17
N GLY A 567 -5.24 7.06 13.32
CA GLY A 567 -6.06 8.26 13.47
C GLY A 567 -7.17 8.14 14.50
N LEU A 568 -7.66 6.92 14.77
CA LEU A 568 -8.83 6.71 15.62
C LEU A 568 -8.57 7.12 17.08
N TRP A 569 -7.41 6.80 17.63
CA TRP A 569 -7.10 7.11 19.03
C TRP A 569 -6.98 8.62 19.30
N PRO A 570 -6.21 9.43 18.53
CA PRO A 570 -6.21 10.89 18.67
C PRO A 570 -7.60 11.51 18.45
N ALA A 571 -8.35 11.03 17.46
CA ALA A 571 -9.71 11.50 17.18
C ALA A 571 -10.66 11.26 18.36
N LYS A 572 -10.54 10.10 19.01
CA LYS A 572 -11.32 9.77 20.21
C LYS A 572 -10.93 10.67 21.38
N GLN A 573 -9.64 10.94 21.56
CA GLN A 573 -9.14 11.82 22.62
C GLN A 573 -9.67 13.25 22.41
N ALA A 574 -9.62 13.78 21.18
CA ALA A 574 -10.21 15.08 20.84
C ALA A 574 -11.71 15.13 21.13
N ALA A 575 -12.45 14.06 20.81
CA ALA A 575 -13.89 13.98 21.04
C ALA A 575 -14.26 13.92 22.52
N GLN A 576 -13.37 13.45 23.39
CA GLN A 576 -13.62 13.32 24.83
C GLN A 576 -13.28 14.57 25.64
N LEU A 577 -12.65 15.60 25.04
CA LEU A 577 -12.32 16.83 25.75
C LEU A 577 -13.57 17.48 26.37
N ASN A 578 -13.44 17.90 27.64
CA ASN A 578 -14.47 18.70 28.31
C ASN A 578 -14.45 20.12 27.76
N PRO A 579 -15.57 20.68 27.27
CA PRO A 579 -15.60 22.02 26.69
C PRO A 579 -15.15 23.10 27.66
N ILE A 580 -15.43 22.96 28.97
CA ILE A 580 -15.06 23.95 29.99
C ILE A 580 -13.54 23.96 30.20
N GLU A 581 -12.93 22.79 30.36
CA GLU A 581 -11.49 22.67 30.55
C GLU A 581 -10.73 23.06 29.27
N ALA A 582 -11.27 22.69 28.12
CA ALA A 582 -10.68 23.00 26.83
C ALA A 582 -10.65 24.53 26.53
N LEU A 583 -11.67 25.28 26.96
CA LEU A 583 -11.71 26.73 26.81
C LEU A 583 -10.81 27.48 27.80
N ARG A 584 -10.49 26.88 28.96
CA ARG A 584 -9.56 27.42 29.97
C ARG A 584 -8.10 27.06 29.69
N TYR A 585 -7.86 26.20 28.73
CA TYR A 585 -6.49 25.76 28.40
C TYR A 585 -5.68 26.93 27.81
N GLU A 586 -4.59 27.32 28.47
CA GLU A 586 -3.66 28.38 28.04
C GLU A 586 -2.66 27.89 26.97
#